data_ac032a8cf21d281e59fdb7589406e28c
#
_entry.id   ac032a8cf21d281e59fdb7589406e28c
#
_cell.length_a   1.000
_cell.length_b   1.000
_cell.length_c   1.000
_cell.angle_alpha   90.00
_cell.angle_beta   90.00
_cell.angle_gamma   90.00
#
_symmetry.space_group_name_H-M   'P 1'
#
loop_
_entity.id
_entity.type
_entity.pdbx_description
1 polymer ?
#
loop_
_entity_poly.entity_id
_entity_poly.type
_entity_poly.pdbx_seq_one_letter_code
_entity_poly.pdbx_strand_id
1 'polypeptide(L)'
;MCSSDLERRKELVKDVKKKGEAAKVAVRNIRRDGNDAFKKLKGSDVSEDEIKGLEEELQKLTDKYIKEVDKSVEAKSKEVLTV
;
A
#
# COMPACT_ATOMS: atom_id res chain seq x y z
N MET A 1 10.15 -2.49 36.31
CA MET A 1 9.00 -2.08 35.49
C MET A 1 9.37 -1.31 34.22
N CYS A 2 10.62 -1.03 34.00
CA CYS A 2 11.11 -0.43 32.74
C CYS A 2 10.94 -1.34 31.52
N SER A 3 10.85 -2.64 31.73
CA SER A 3 10.67 -3.63 30.65
C SER A 3 9.31 -3.53 29.97
N SER A 4 8.28 -3.10 30.68
CA SER A 4 6.92 -2.99 30.13
C SER A 4 6.79 -1.89 29.07
N ASP A 5 7.53 -0.78 29.23
CA ASP A 5 7.55 0.31 28.26
C ASP A 5 8.26 -0.11 26.94
N LEU A 6 9.34 -0.84 27.06
CA LEU A 6 10.05 -1.38 25.89
C LEU A 6 9.21 -2.38 25.12
N GLU A 7 8.49 -3.25 25.83
CA GLU A 7 7.58 -4.21 25.21
C GLU A 7 6.41 -3.51 24.50
N ARG A 8 5.84 -2.48 25.12
CA ARG A 8 4.80 -1.65 24.50
C ARG A 8 5.28 -0.98 23.23
N ARG A 9 6.48 -0.43 23.25
CA ARG A 9 7.07 0.20 22.06
C ARG A 9 7.24 -0.81 20.93
N LYS A 10 7.74 -2.00 21.24
CA LYS A 10 7.89 -3.07 20.25
C LYS A 10 6.54 -3.50 19.67
N GLU A 11 5.52 -3.64 20.52
CA GLU A 11 4.16 -3.98 20.08
C GLU A 11 3.56 -2.88 19.19
N LEU A 12 3.75 -1.61 19.55
CA LEU A 12 3.28 -0.48 18.75
C LEU A 12 3.95 -0.45 17.38
N VAL A 13 5.25 -0.71 17.32
CA VAL A 13 5.99 -0.78 16.06
C VAL A 13 5.48 -1.95 15.21
N LYS A 14 5.23 -3.10 15.81
CA LYS A 14 4.64 -4.25 15.11
C LYS A 14 3.25 -3.93 14.58
N ASP A 15 2.42 -3.27 15.36
CA ASP A 15 1.07 -2.87 14.95
C ASP A 15 1.11 -1.88 13.79
N VAL A 16 1.99 -0.90 13.83
CA VAL A 16 2.19 0.06 12.74
C VAL A 16 2.62 -0.66 11.47
N LYS A 17 3.55 -1.60 11.58
CA LYS A 17 4.00 -2.41 10.45
C LYS A 17 2.89 -3.28 9.88
N LYS A 18 2.10 -3.91 10.74
CA LYS A 18 0.92 -4.70 10.32
C LYS A 18 -0.10 -3.86 9.57
N LYS A 19 -0.40 -2.67 10.08
CA LYS A 19 -1.30 -1.72 9.41
C LYS A 19 -0.76 -1.28 8.06
N GLY A 20 0.53 -1.01 7.99
CA GLY A 20 1.22 -0.68 6.73
C GLY A 20 1.15 -1.83 5.72
N GLU A 21 1.39 -3.06 6.17
CA GLU A 21 1.27 -4.25 5.33
C GLU A 21 -0.16 -4.46 4.84
N ALA A 22 -1.16 -4.31 5.73
CA ALA A 22 -2.56 -4.41 5.36
C ALA A 22 -2.95 -3.37 4.31
N ALA A 23 -2.46 -2.14 4.44
CA ALA A 23 -2.68 -1.09 3.47
C ALA A 23 -2.05 -1.43 2.11
N LYS A 24 -0.82 -1.97 2.11
CA LYS A 24 -0.14 -2.42 0.89
C LYS A 24 -0.90 -3.55 0.21
N VAL A 25 -1.38 -4.52 0.98
CA VAL A 25 -2.19 -5.63 0.46
C VAL A 25 -3.48 -5.11 -0.15
N ALA A 26 -4.16 -4.17 0.51
CA ALA A 26 -5.36 -3.54 -0.02
C ALA A 26 -5.09 -2.84 -1.36
N VAL A 27 -3.99 -2.09 -1.46
CA VAL A 27 -3.58 -1.42 -2.70
C VAL A 27 -3.28 -2.45 -3.81
N ARG A 28 -2.59 -3.54 -3.47
CA ARG A 28 -2.31 -4.63 -4.42
C ARG A 28 -3.58 -5.29 -4.92
N ASN A 29 -4.56 -5.51 -4.05
CA ASN A 29 -5.85 -6.07 -4.40
C ASN A 29 -6.62 -5.15 -5.35
N ILE A 30 -6.63 -3.85 -5.08
CA ILE A 30 -7.23 -2.84 -5.96
C ILE A 30 -6.56 -2.88 -7.34
N ARG A 31 -5.23 -2.98 -7.39
CA ARG A 31 -4.48 -3.09 -8.64
C ARG A 31 -4.86 -4.35 -9.41
N ARG A 32 -4.96 -5.48 -8.72
CA ARG A 32 -5.38 -6.76 -9.33
C ARG A 32 -6.78 -6.67 -9.89
N ASP A 33 -7.72 -6.11 -9.12
CA ASP A 33 -9.11 -5.93 -9.56
C ASP A 33 -9.19 -4.98 -10.76
N GLY A 34 -8.42 -3.90 -10.75
CA GLY A 34 -8.31 -2.98 -11.87
C GLY A 34 -7.77 -3.65 -13.12
N ASN A 35 -6.72 -4.44 -13.00
CA ASN A 35 -6.14 -5.19 -14.11
C ASN A 35 -7.12 -6.22 -14.68
N ASP A 36 -7.86 -6.92 -13.83
CA ASP A 36 -8.89 -7.87 -14.24
C ASP A 36 -10.03 -7.17 -14.99
N ALA A 37 -10.45 -5.99 -14.51
CA ALA A 37 -11.45 -5.17 -15.19
C ALA A 37 -10.96 -4.72 -16.57
N PHE A 38 -9.68 -4.34 -16.68
CA PHE A 38 -9.07 -3.95 -17.95
C PHE A 38 -8.98 -5.13 -18.92
N LYS A 39 -8.70 -6.33 -18.44
CA LYS A 39 -8.72 -7.54 -19.26
C LYS A 39 -10.11 -7.83 -19.82
N LYS A 40 -11.16 -7.60 -19.05
CA LYS A 40 -12.55 -7.72 -19.51
C LYS A 40 -12.88 -6.67 -20.57
N LEU A 41 -12.39 -5.45 -20.39
CA LEU A 41 -12.54 -4.37 -21.38
C LEU A 41 -11.81 -4.68 -22.69
N LYS A 42 -10.73 -5.42 -22.63
CA LYS A 42 -9.96 -5.85 -23.81
C LYS A 42 -10.76 -6.72 -24.77
N GLY A 43 -11.80 -7.39 -24.27
CA GLY A 43 -12.75 -8.16 -25.09
C GLY A 43 -13.87 -7.31 -25.68
N SER A 44 -13.98 -6.02 -25.36
CA SER A 44 -15.00 -5.12 -25.86
C SER A 44 -14.37 -4.04 -26.78
N ASP A 45 -15.13 -3.05 -27.21
CA ASP A 45 -14.76 -2.07 -28.24
C ASP A 45 -13.64 -1.08 -27.84
N VAL A 46 -12.97 -1.28 -26.71
CA VAL A 46 -11.90 -0.39 -26.23
C VAL A 46 -10.56 -0.79 -26.86
N SER A 47 -9.82 0.20 -27.37
CA SER A 47 -8.53 -0.03 -27.99
C SER A 47 -7.44 -0.43 -26.96
N GLU A 48 -6.47 -1.24 -27.41
CA GLU A 48 -5.34 -1.66 -26.56
C GLU A 48 -4.54 -0.48 -26.02
N ASP A 49 -4.38 0.58 -26.79
CA ASP A 49 -3.66 1.78 -26.38
C ASP A 49 -4.33 2.50 -25.20
N GLU A 50 -5.65 2.57 -25.21
CA GLU A 50 -6.43 3.13 -24.10
C GLU A 50 -6.28 2.30 -22.85
N ILE A 51 -6.31 0.96 -22.98
CA ILE A 51 -6.12 0.03 -21.86
C ILE A 51 -4.72 0.19 -21.28
N LYS A 52 -3.69 0.29 -22.11
CA LYS A 52 -2.32 0.53 -21.66
C LYS A 52 -2.19 1.84 -20.87
N GLY A 53 -2.83 2.90 -21.36
CA GLY A 53 -2.86 4.19 -20.67
C GLY A 53 -3.49 4.08 -19.29
N LEU A 54 -4.62 3.38 -19.18
CA LEU A 54 -5.30 3.14 -17.92
C LEU A 54 -4.46 2.28 -16.96
N GLU A 55 -3.81 1.24 -17.48
CA GLU A 55 -2.90 0.39 -16.69
C GLU A 55 -1.72 1.19 -16.13
N GLU A 56 -1.12 2.06 -16.93
CA GLU A 56 -0.04 2.94 -16.50
C GLU A 56 -0.49 3.91 -15.42
N GLU A 57 -1.65 4.53 -15.57
CA GLU A 57 -2.22 5.42 -14.56
C GLU A 57 -2.47 4.69 -13.25
N LEU A 58 -3.07 3.50 -13.33
CA LEU A 58 -3.32 2.68 -12.15
C LEU A 58 -2.01 2.29 -11.45
N GLN A 59 -1.00 1.92 -12.21
CA GLN A 59 0.32 1.57 -11.67
C GLN A 59 0.97 2.77 -10.98
N LYS A 60 0.93 3.94 -11.59
CA LYS A 60 1.47 5.18 -11.00
C LYS A 60 0.78 5.51 -9.68
N LEU A 61 -0.55 5.44 -9.65
CA LEU A 61 -1.33 5.68 -8.45
C LEU A 61 -0.99 4.66 -7.36
N THR A 62 -0.90 3.39 -7.72
CA THR A 62 -0.55 2.31 -6.80
C THR A 62 0.84 2.53 -6.19
N ASP A 63 1.83 2.84 -7.02
CA ASP A 63 3.20 3.11 -6.57
C ASP A 63 3.25 4.34 -5.65
N LYS A 64 2.50 5.37 -5.98
CA LYS A 64 2.40 6.57 -5.15
C LYS A 64 1.81 6.26 -3.78
N TYR A 65 0.74 5.49 -3.71
CA TYR A 65 0.13 5.07 -2.44
C TYR A 65 1.07 4.22 -1.61
N ILE A 66 1.76 3.26 -2.24
CA ILE A 66 2.74 2.42 -1.55
C ILE A 66 3.86 3.27 -0.94
N LYS A 67 4.38 4.23 -1.68
CA LYS A 67 5.39 5.16 -1.18
C LYS A 67 4.88 5.98 0.00
N GLU A 68 3.66 6.49 -0.08
CA GLU A 68 3.04 7.25 1.02
C GLU A 68 2.87 6.38 2.26
N VAL A 69 2.42 5.15 2.09
CA VAL A 69 2.28 4.19 3.20
C VAL A 69 3.62 3.90 3.84
N ASP A 70 4.66 3.64 3.04
CA ASP A 70 6.02 3.40 3.55
C ASP A 70 6.55 4.60 4.33
N LYS A 71 6.37 5.81 3.82
CA LYS A 71 6.77 7.04 4.52
C LYS A 71 6.03 7.21 5.83
N SER A 72 4.73 6.96 5.85
CA SER A 72 3.91 7.05 7.05
C SER A 72 4.35 6.02 8.10
N VAL A 73 4.63 4.79 7.68
CA VAL A 73 5.11 3.72 8.57
C VAL A 73 6.48 4.09 9.14
N GLU A 74 7.40 4.58 8.33
CA GLU A 74 8.72 5.03 8.78
C GLU A 74 8.61 6.17 9.78
N ALA A 75 7.82 7.19 9.47
CA ALA A 75 7.64 8.34 10.34
C ALA A 75 7.06 7.93 11.70
N LYS A 76 6.03 7.09 11.71
CA LYS A 76 5.44 6.59 12.95
C LYS A 76 6.38 5.69 13.73
N SER A 77 7.12 4.83 13.05
CA SER A 77 8.13 3.97 13.69
C SER A 77 9.21 4.80 14.35
N LYS A 78 9.68 5.86 13.70
CA LYS A 78 10.65 6.79 14.28
C LYS A 78 10.08 7.53 15.49
N GLU A 79 8.85 8.02 15.41
CA GLU A 79 8.19 8.70 16.53
C GLU A 79 8.10 7.80 17.76
N VAL A 80 7.72 6.55 17.58
CA VAL A 80 7.62 5.57 18.68
C VAL A 80 8.98 5.27 19.28
N LEU A 81 10.02 5.14 18.44
CA LEU A 81 11.38 4.79 18.90
C LEU A 81 12.16 5.96 19.45
N THR A 82 11.83 7.20 19.09
CA THR A 82 12.57 8.39 19.50
C THR A 82 12.13 8.94 20.85
N VAL A 83 11.10 8.43 21.43
CA VAL A 83 10.64 8.80 22.77
C VAL A 83 11.20 7.84 23.80
#